data_01ae88cfcdeba88c032610bbeacf3da3
#
_entry.id   01ae88cfcdeba88c032610bbeacf3da3
#
_cell.length_a   1.000
_cell.length_b   1.000
_cell.length_c   1.000
_cell.angle_alpha   90.00
_cell.angle_beta   90.00
_cell.angle_gamma   90.00
#
_symmetry.space_group_name_H-M   'P 1'
#
loop_
_entity.id
_entity.type
_entity.pdbx_description
1 polymer ?
#
loop_
_entity_poly.entity_id
_entity_poly.type
_entity_poly.pdbx_seq_one_letter_code
_entity_poly.pdbx_strand_id
1 'polypeptide(L)'
;MTPVFLLEELQKFISSKTSDIILPVRTRTGSNEEKERAAAVYKMGLPEADDVQQKVPYILLKFLTGTDDKKAGEPEEDSCKVRIIFAVYSEDGQDGPLALLNLILRVRSELKKAGTIGSGQFALELPLEYIVYQDTTPPYYMGEMVTNWSMPVTQRDVAEILHNL
;
A
#
# COMPACT_ATOMS: atom_id res chain seq x y z
N MET A 1 11.16 -8.27 13.28
CA MET A 1 10.49 -7.79 12.05
C MET A 1 9.64 -6.59 12.38
N THR A 2 9.80 -5.53 11.66
CA THR A 2 9.12 -4.26 11.92
C THR A 2 8.12 -3.94 10.80
N PRO A 3 7.16 -3.03 11.05
CA PRO A 3 6.28 -2.53 9.99
C PRO A 3 7.03 -1.91 8.81
N VAL A 4 8.24 -1.39 9.01
CA VAL A 4 9.09 -0.91 7.90
C VAL A 4 9.40 -2.04 6.92
N PHE A 5 9.73 -3.22 7.43
CA PHE A 5 9.95 -4.40 6.60
C PHE A 5 8.67 -4.81 5.85
N LEU A 6 7.51 -4.73 6.52
CA LEU A 6 6.22 -4.97 5.86
C LEU A 6 6.02 -4.01 4.67
N LEU A 7 6.28 -2.72 4.86
CA LEU A 7 6.16 -1.73 3.79
C LEU A 7 7.10 -2.04 2.61
N GLU A 8 8.33 -2.45 2.90
CA GLU A 8 9.29 -2.84 1.86
C GLU A 8 8.81 -4.05 1.06
N GLU A 9 8.33 -5.07 1.75
CA GLU A 9 7.82 -6.28 1.10
C GLU A 9 6.52 -6.01 0.34
N LEU A 10 5.63 -5.18 0.87
CA LEU A 10 4.43 -4.73 0.16
C LEU A 10 4.77 -3.95 -1.10
N GLN A 11 5.77 -3.08 -1.04
CA GLN A 11 6.21 -2.32 -2.21
C GLN A 11 6.64 -3.25 -3.34
N LYS A 12 7.46 -4.24 -3.04
CA LYS A 12 7.93 -5.24 -4.02
C LYS A 12 6.76 -6.05 -4.57
N PHE A 13 5.89 -6.53 -3.68
CA PHE A 13 4.74 -7.35 -4.04
C PHE A 13 3.77 -6.60 -4.96
N ILE A 14 3.34 -5.41 -4.55
CA ILE A 14 2.36 -4.61 -5.30
C ILE A 14 2.96 -4.15 -6.64
N SER A 15 4.22 -3.72 -6.65
CA SER A 15 4.92 -3.36 -7.87
C SER A 15 4.92 -4.51 -8.89
N SER A 16 5.22 -5.72 -8.43
CA SER A 16 5.23 -6.92 -9.27
C SER A 16 3.83 -7.26 -9.79
N LYS A 17 2.81 -7.17 -8.94
CA LYS A 17 1.43 -7.58 -9.28
C LYS A 17 0.67 -6.56 -10.11
N THR A 18 1.17 -5.34 -10.23
CA THR A 18 0.53 -4.27 -11.02
C THR A 18 1.36 -3.84 -12.22
N SER A 19 2.47 -4.51 -12.49
CA SER A 19 3.41 -4.13 -13.56
C SER A 19 2.82 -4.22 -14.97
N ASP A 20 1.80 -5.04 -15.17
CA ASP A 20 1.09 -5.21 -16.45
C ASP A 20 -0.04 -4.19 -16.64
N ILE A 21 -0.42 -3.44 -15.62
CA ILE A 21 -1.44 -2.39 -15.72
C ILE A 21 -0.76 -1.09 -16.13
N ILE A 22 -0.87 -0.77 -17.41
CA ILE A 22 -0.23 0.42 -17.99
C ILE A 22 -1.25 1.55 -18.00
N LEU A 23 -0.88 2.67 -17.40
CA LEU A 23 -1.76 3.80 -17.15
C LEU A 23 -1.21 5.08 -17.78
N PRO A 24 -2.09 6.02 -18.21
CA PRO A 24 -1.65 7.28 -18.78
C PRO A 24 -0.86 8.12 -17.78
N VAL A 25 0.13 8.84 -18.31
CA VAL A 25 0.90 9.84 -17.57
C VAL A 25 0.60 11.20 -18.19
N ARG A 26 0.42 12.21 -17.35
CA ARG A 26 0.29 13.58 -17.83
C ARG A 26 1.66 14.07 -18.32
N THR A 27 1.77 14.37 -19.60
CA THR A 27 3.00 14.87 -20.20
C THR A 27 2.85 16.34 -20.54
N ARG A 28 3.98 17.08 -20.52
CA ARG A 28 4.02 18.45 -21.02
C ARG A 28 3.99 18.43 -22.56
N THR A 29 3.28 19.36 -23.14
CA THR A 29 3.23 19.52 -24.61
C THR A 29 4.65 19.68 -25.17
N GLY A 30 5.01 18.83 -26.13
CA GLY A 30 6.33 18.87 -26.78
C GLY A 30 7.45 18.18 -26.03
N SER A 31 7.18 17.51 -24.90
CA SER A 31 8.18 16.71 -24.21
C SER A 31 8.31 15.31 -24.82
N ASN A 32 9.50 14.72 -24.68
CA ASN A 32 9.76 13.32 -25.05
C ASN A 32 9.53 12.37 -23.88
N GLU A 33 8.75 12.80 -22.87
CA GLU A 33 8.44 12.01 -21.71
C GLU A 33 7.57 10.81 -22.07
N GLU A 34 7.70 9.75 -21.27
CA GLU A 34 6.88 8.55 -21.36
C GLU A 34 5.40 8.90 -21.15
N LYS A 35 4.53 8.45 -22.06
CA LYS A 35 3.10 8.76 -22.04
C LYS A 35 2.29 7.77 -21.22
N GLU A 36 2.83 6.59 -20.98
CA GLU A 36 2.17 5.51 -20.26
C GLU A 36 3.20 4.75 -19.43
N ARG A 37 2.79 4.31 -18.27
CA ARG A 37 3.61 3.44 -17.42
C ARG A 37 2.76 2.75 -16.37
N ALA A 38 3.32 1.72 -15.72
CA ALA A 38 2.74 1.17 -14.50
C ALA A 38 2.83 2.20 -13.36
N ALA A 39 1.93 2.09 -12.38
CA ALA A 39 1.97 2.94 -11.20
C ALA A 39 3.27 2.73 -10.41
N ALA A 40 3.93 3.82 -10.04
CA ALA A 40 5.07 3.76 -9.14
C ALA A 40 4.59 3.56 -7.70
N VAL A 41 5.27 2.69 -6.95
CA VAL A 41 4.88 2.37 -5.57
C VAL A 41 5.85 3.03 -4.61
N TYR A 42 5.33 3.89 -3.73
CA TYR A 42 6.10 4.65 -2.75
C TYR A 42 5.73 4.25 -1.33
N LYS A 43 6.65 4.46 -0.39
CA LYS A 43 6.47 4.18 1.04
C LYS A 43 6.45 5.48 1.84
N MET A 44 5.45 5.65 2.69
CA MET A 44 5.22 6.72 3.66
C MET A 44 4.99 8.10 3.08
N GLY A 45 5.73 8.51 2.08
CA GLY A 45 5.59 9.82 1.45
C GLY A 45 5.97 9.78 -0.02
N LEU A 46 5.50 10.76 -0.76
CA LEU A 46 5.92 10.94 -2.14
C LEU A 46 7.30 11.61 -2.17
N PRO A 47 8.20 11.21 -3.10
CA PRO A 47 9.47 11.91 -3.25
C PRO A 47 9.24 13.38 -3.55
N GLU A 48 10.15 14.24 -3.06
CA GLU A 48 10.12 15.65 -3.43
C GLU A 48 10.25 15.81 -4.93
N ALA A 49 9.38 16.59 -5.51
CA ALA A 49 9.43 17.00 -6.90
C ALA A 49 8.71 18.33 -7.04
N ASP A 50 9.09 19.06 -8.07
CA ASP A 50 8.51 20.36 -8.38
C ASP A 50 7.02 20.28 -8.70
N ASP A 51 6.54 19.11 -9.10
CA ASP A 51 5.13 18.88 -9.41
C ASP A 51 4.68 17.47 -8.99
N VAL A 52 3.88 17.40 -7.91
CA VAL A 52 3.29 16.15 -7.41
C VAL A 52 2.39 15.48 -8.46
N GLN A 53 1.75 16.27 -9.32
CA GLN A 53 0.86 15.76 -10.37
C GLN A 53 1.61 14.96 -11.43
N GLN A 54 2.89 15.22 -11.64
CA GLN A 54 3.73 14.45 -12.57
C GLN A 54 4.04 13.04 -12.06
N LYS A 55 3.81 12.77 -10.78
CA LYS A 55 4.05 11.43 -10.19
C LYS A 55 2.89 10.48 -10.38
N VAL A 56 1.74 10.97 -10.81
CA VAL A 56 0.57 10.14 -11.10
C VAL A 56 0.82 9.41 -12.42
N PRO A 57 0.59 8.08 -12.54
CA PRO A 57 -0.05 7.21 -11.56
C PRO A 57 0.91 6.72 -10.47
N TYR A 58 0.40 6.63 -9.24
CA TYR A 58 1.17 6.08 -8.13
C TYR A 58 0.31 5.28 -7.17
N ILE A 59 0.98 4.45 -6.39
CA ILE A 59 0.42 3.76 -5.23
C ILE A 59 1.30 4.14 -4.05
N LEU A 60 0.70 4.66 -2.99
CA LEU A 60 1.42 5.13 -1.81
C LEU A 60 1.03 4.28 -0.60
N LEU A 61 2.01 3.61 -0.02
CA LEU A 61 1.85 2.78 1.17
C LEU A 61 2.15 3.62 2.42
N LYS A 62 1.16 3.76 3.31
CA LYS A 62 1.33 4.51 4.55
C LYS A 62 1.04 3.62 5.76
N PHE A 63 2.00 3.51 6.65
CA PHE A 63 1.73 2.96 7.98
C PHE A 63 0.76 3.89 8.69
N LEU A 64 -0.30 3.33 9.23
CA LEU A 64 -1.35 4.12 9.88
C LEU A 64 -1.29 4.02 11.39
N THR A 65 -1.42 2.81 11.92
CA THR A 65 -1.38 2.55 13.37
C THR A 65 -0.79 1.17 13.63
N GLY A 66 -0.26 0.98 14.83
CA GLY A 66 0.16 -0.33 15.31
C GLY A 66 -0.40 -0.57 16.71
N THR A 67 -0.64 -1.83 17.03
CA THR A 67 -1.16 -2.26 18.32
C THR A 67 -0.46 -3.56 18.73
N ASP A 68 0.16 -3.54 19.89
CA ASP A 68 0.69 -4.72 20.54
C ASP A 68 -0.18 -4.99 21.78
N ASP A 69 -0.84 -6.14 21.83
CA ASP A 69 -1.81 -6.43 22.88
C ASP A 69 -1.62 -7.85 23.40
N LYS A 70 -1.93 -8.00 24.69
CA LYS A 70 -1.95 -9.29 25.34
C LYS A 70 -3.12 -9.37 26.32
N LYS A 71 -4.06 -10.25 26.03
CA LYS A 71 -5.17 -10.56 26.93
C LYS A 71 -4.78 -11.67 27.89
N ALA A 72 -5.39 -11.65 29.10
CA ALA A 72 -5.12 -12.66 30.11
C ALA A 72 -5.44 -14.08 29.59
N GLY A 73 -4.45 -14.98 29.71
CA GLY A 73 -4.57 -16.37 29.24
C GLY A 73 -4.41 -16.57 27.74
N GLU A 74 -4.15 -15.52 26.98
CA GLU A 74 -3.94 -15.58 25.54
C GLU A 74 -2.51 -15.17 25.17
N PRO A 75 -1.98 -15.62 24.02
CA PRO A 75 -0.70 -15.15 23.55
C PRO A 75 -0.77 -13.67 23.15
N GLU A 76 0.38 -13.00 23.15
CA GLU A 76 0.48 -11.64 22.67
C GLU A 76 0.16 -11.60 21.16
N GLU A 77 -0.55 -10.56 20.75
CA GLU A 77 -0.87 -10.29 19.36
C GLU A 77 -0.37 -8.90 18.97
N ASP A 78 0.51 -8.86 17.99
CA ASP A 78 1.00 -7.62 17.41
C ASP A 78 0.36 -7.43 16.04
N SER A 79 -0.16 -6.25 15.80
CA SER A 79 -0.87 -5.92 14.56
C SER A 79 -0.63 -4.50 14.12
N CYS A 80 -0.87 -4.24 12.86
CA CYS A 80 -0.80 -2.88 12.32
C CYS A 80 -1.80 -2.68 11.18
N LYS A 81 -2.04 -1.41 10.88
CA LYS A 81 -2.84 -1.00 9.73
C LYS A 81 -1.97 -0.27 8.73
N VAL A 82 -2.10 -0.64 7.47
CA VAL A 82 -1.45 0.02 6.34
C VAL A 82 -2.53 0.59 5.44
N ARG A 83 -2.43 1.89 5.19
CA ARG A 83 -3.28 2.58 4.23
C ARG A 83 -2.58 2.61 2.89
N ILE A 84 -3.30 2.22 1.85
CA ILE A 84 -2.79 2.22 0.48
C ILE A 84 -3.59 3.25 -0.31
N ILE A 85 -2.91 4.27 -0.83
CA ILE A 85 -3.53 5.34 -1.60
C ILE A 85 -3.20 5.12 -3.07
N PHE A 86 -4.23 5.23 -3.92
CA PHE A 86 -4.12 5.06 -5.36
C PHE A 86 -4.43 6.37 -6.06
N ALA A 87 -3.62 6.75 -7.04
CA ALA A 87 -3.87 7.92 -7.84
C ALA A 87 -3.63 7.59 -9.31
N VAL A 88 -4.59 7.92 -10.15
CA VAL A 88 -4.51 7.74 -11.61
C VAL A 88 -4.86 9.04 -12.32
N TYR A 89 -4.36 9.17 -13.54
CA TYR A 89 -4.65 10.28 -14.43
C TYR A 89 -5.41 9.76 -15.66
N SER A 90 -6.44 10.49 -16.08
CA SER A 90 -7.12 10.22 -17.35
C SER A 90 -7.82 11.48 -17.84
N GLU A 91 -7.71 11.74 -19.12
CA GLU A 91 -8.49 12.79 -19.78
C GLU A 91 -9.95 12.37 -20.00
N ASP A 92 -10.26 11.08 -19.87
CA ASP A 92 -11.62 10.54 -20.03
C ASP A 92 -12.27 10.34 -18.68
N GLY A 93 -13.41 11.02 -18.45
CA GLY A 93 -14.14 10.98 -17.18
C GLY A 93 -14.84 9.65 -16.87
N GLN A 94 -14.94 8.74 -17.83
CA GLN A 94 -15.45 7.37 -17.59
C GLN A 94 -14.32 6.38 -17.39
N ASP A 95 -13.29 6.45 -18.21
CA ASP A 95 -12.14 5.53 -18.15
C ASP A 95 -11.29 5.75 -16.91
N GLY A 96 -11.16 7.00 -16.43
CA GLY A 96 -10.38 7.32 -15.25
C GLY A 96 -10.84 6.62 -13.99
N PRO A 97 -12.11 6.76 -13.59
CA PRO A 97 -12.63 6.05 -12.42
C PRO A 97 -12.60 4.53 -12.57
N LEU A 98 -12.85 4.01 -13.76
CA LEU A 98 -12.78 2.56 -14.03
C LEU A 98 -11.35 2.04 -13.94
N ALA A 99 -10.39 2.77 -14.47
CA ALA A 99 -8.97 2.41 -14.37
C ALA A 99 -8.50 2.40 -12.91
N LEU A 100 -8.93 3.39 -12.13
CA LEU A 100 -8.66 3.43 -10.69
C LEU A 100 -9.25 2.23 -9.97
N LEU A 101 -10.53 1.93 -10.21
CA LEU A 101 -11.19 0.79 -9.59
C LEU A 101 -10.51 -0.52 -9.98
N ASN A 102 -10.13 -0.68 -11.24
CA ASN A 102 -9.43 -1.87 -11.70
C ASN A 102 -8.08 -2.06 -10.99
N LEU A 103 -7.34 -0.97 -10.78
CA LEU A 103 -6.08 -1.01 -10.06
C LEU A 103 -6.28 -1.43 -8.59
N ILE A 104 -7.27 -0.84 -7.92
CA ILE A 104 -7.63 -1.18 -6.54
C ILE A 104 -8.02 -2.65 -6.43
N LEU A 105 -8.89 -3.13 -7.32
CA LEU A 105 -9.37 -4.51 -7.30
C LEU A 105 -8.25 -5.51 -7.62
N ARG A 106 -7.27 -5.14 -8.46
CA ARG A 106 -6.10 -5.98 -8.70
C ARG A 106 -5.29 -6.17 -7.41
N VAL A 107 -4.97 -5.10 -6.72
CA VAL A 107 -4.22 -5.15 -5.45
C VAL A 107 -4.99 -5.95 -4.41
N ARG A 108 -6.29 -5.69 -4.27
CA ARG A 108 -7.17 -6.45 -3.38
C ARG A 108 -7.10 -7.96 -3.65
N SER A 109 -7.32 -8.36 -4.90
CA SER A 109 -7.31 -9.77 -5.29
C SER A 109 -5.97 -10.43 -5.00
N GLU A 110 -4.88 -9.78 -5.35
CA GLU A 110 -3.56 -10.35 -5.19
C GLU A 110 -3.16 -10.47 -3.70
N LEU A 111 -3.51 -9.49 -2.87
CA LEU A 111 -3.28 -9.58 -1.43
C LEU A 111 -4.07 -10.71 -0.80
N LYS A 112 -5.35 -10.87 -1.18
CA LYS A 112 -6.20 -11.94 -0.67
C LYS A 112 -5.72 -13.33 -1.12
N LYS A 113 -5.26 -13.46 -2.35
CA LYS A 113 -4.69 -14.72 -2.85
C LYS A 113 -3.42 -15.10 -2.11
N ALA A 114 -2.55 -14.14 -1.86
CA ALA A 114 -1.30 -14.36 -1.15
C ALA A 114 -1.52 -14.70 0.33
N GLY A 115 -2.42 -13.98 0.98
CA GLY A 115 -2.74 -14.15 2.40
C GLY A 115 -1.64 -13.70 3.35
N THR A 116 -0.37 -13.83 2.96
CA THR A 116 0.79 -13.42 3.74
C THR A 116 1.79 -12.66 2.87
N ILE A 117 2.58 -11.81 3.50
CA ILE A 117 3.66 -11.04 2.87
C ILE A 117 4.94 -11.26 3.69
N GLY A 118 6.10 -11.11 3.04
CA GLY A 118 7.39 -11.21 3.71
C GLY A 118 7.71 -12.63 4.18
N SER A 119 7.61 -13.61 3.29
CA SER A 119 7.90 -15.02 3.58
C SER A 119 7.05 -15.57 4.74
N GLY A 120 5.78 -15.17 4.78
CA GLY A 120 4.83 -15.61 5.80
C GLY A 120 4.89 -14.86 7.12
N GLN A 121 5.74 -13.84 7.24
CA GLN A 121 5.89 -13.09 8.49
C GLN A 121 4.67 -12.21 8.82
N PHE A 122 4.04 -11.66 7.81
CA PHE A 122 2.90 -10.77 7.97
C PHE A 122 1.67 -11.40 7.33
N ALA A 123 0.62 -11.60 8.13
CA ALA A 123 -0.63 -12.17 7.63
C ALA A 123 -1.69 -11.10 7.47
N LEU A 124 -2.38 -11.13 6.32
CA LEU A 124 -3.50 -10.25 6.07
C LEU A 124 -4.69 -10.69 6.92
N GLU A 125 -5.20 -9.75 7.73
CA GLU A 125 -6.38 -9.96 8.56
C GLU A 125 -7.56 -9.16 7.97
N LEU A 126 -8.72 -9.78 7.94
CA LEU A 126 -9.94 -9.07 7.54
C LEU A 126 -10.50 -8.26 8.72
N PRO A 127 -11.16 -7.12 8.51
CA PRO A 127 -11.63 -6.63 7.21
C PRO A 127 -10.54 -5.97 6.40
N LEU A 128 -10.67 -6.07 5.07
CA LEU A 128 -9.96 -5.27 4.10
C LEU A 128 -11.00 -4.35 3.46
N GLU A 129 -10.82 -3.05 3.61
CA GLU A 129 -11.78 -2.05 3.15
C GLU A 129 -11.15 -1.19 2.07
N TYR A 130 -11.93 -0.78 1.09
CA TYR A 130 -11.47 0.07 0.00
C TYR A 130 -12.58 1.00 -0.47
N ILE A 131 -12.19 2.18 -0.94
CA ILE A 131 -13.11 3.22 -1.38
C ILE A 131 -12.51 4.00 -2.55
N VAL A 132 -13.36 4.33 -3.51
CA VAL A 132 -13.08 5.33 -4.54
C VAL A 132 -13.59 6.66 -4.03
N TYR A 133 -12.75 7.68 -4.01
CA TYR A 133 -13.18 9.01 -3.54
C TYR A 133 -14.22 9.58 -4.50
N GLN A 134 -15.33 10.04 -3.93
CA GLN A 134 -16.42 10.62 -4.70
C GLN A 134 -16.12 12.07 -5.13
N ASP A 135 -15.39 12.80 -4.31
CA ASP A 135 -14.91 14.13 -4.64
C ASP A 135 -13.71 14.01 -5.55
N THR A 136 -13.92 14.14 -6.84
CA THR A 136 -12.87 14.04 -7.84
C THR A 136 -12.39 15.42 -8.28
N THR A 137 -11.10 15.50 -8.61
CA THR A 137 -10.52 16.68 -9.24
C THR A 137 -10.01 16.26 -10.63
N PRO A 138 -10.93 16.15 -11.63
CA PRO A 138 -10.49 15.74 -12.96
C PRO A 138 -9.35 16.63 -13.47
N PRO A 139 -8.35 16.07 -14.14
CA PRO A 139 -8.23 14.70 -14.67
C PRO A 139 -7.61 13.67 -13.72
N TYR A 140 -7.63 13.92 -12.42
CA TYR A 140 -7.06 13.03 -11.41
C TYR A 140 -8.15 12.29 -10.65
N TYR A 141 -7.94 11.00 -10.42
CA TYR A 141 -8.88 10.14 -9.72
C TYR A 141 -8.12 9.37 -8.63
N MET A 142 -8.68 9.35 -7.43
CA MET A 142 -8.02 8.78 -6.26
C MET A 142 -8.96 7.89 -5.46
N GLY A 143 -8.35 6.96 -4.76
CA GLY A 143 -9.03 6.07 -3.84
C GLY A 143 -8.05 5.52 -2.82
N GLU A 144 -8.55 4.71 -1.91
CA GLU A 144 -7.72 4.11 -0.88
C GLU A 144 -8.20 2.73 -0.47
N MET A 145 -7.28 2.00 0.15
CA MET A 145 -7.54 0.71 0.78
C MET A 145 -6.92 0.76 2.17
N VAL A 146 -7.62 0.20 3.16
CA VAL A 146 -7.08 0.01 4.50
C VAL A 146 -6.94 -1.48 4.74
N THR A 147 -5.72 -1.89 5.08
CA THR A 147 -5.38 -3.29 5.33
C THR A 147 -4.94 -3.48 6.77
N ASN A 148 -5.28 -4.64 7.32
CA ASN A 148 -4.89 -5.04 8.68
C ASN A 148 -3.93 -6.22 8.59
N TRP A 149 -2.87 -6.18 9.39
CA TRP A 149 -1.81 -7.18 9.35
C TRP A 149 -1.48 -7.68 10.75
N SER A 150 -1.38 -9.01 10.91
CA SER A 150 -0.73 -9.58 12.06
C SER A 150 0.77 -9.63 11.82
N MET A 151 1.55 -9.41 12.86
CA MET A 151 2.99 -9.33 12.81
C MET A 151 3.63 -10.33 13.77
N PRO A 152 4.89 -10.74 13.53
CA PRO A 152 5.64 -11.51 14.52
C PRO A 152 5.81 -10.71 15.80
N VAL A 153 5.59 -11.36 16.93
CA VAL A 153 5.75 -10.77 18.26
C VAL A 153 7.22 -10.57 18.57
N THR A 154 7.57 -9.38 19.06
CA THR A 154 8.91 -9.11 19.56
C THR A 154 9.09 -9.84 20.90
N GLN A 155 10.05 -10.76 20.95
CA GLN A 155 10.30 -11.54 22.15
C GLN A 155 11.05 -10.70 23.18
N ARG A 156 10.61 -10.88 24.45
CA ARG A 156 11.30 -10.26 25.57
C ARG A 156 12.68 -10.89 25.72
N ASP A 157 13.68 -10.07 26.01
CA ASP A 157 15.03 -10.57 26.26
C ASP A 157 15.08 -11.27 27.63
N VAL A 158 15.05 -12.60 27.62
CA VAL A 158 15.04 -13.43 28.83
C VAL A 158 16.43 -13.52 29.46
N ALA A 159 17.49 -13.32 28.69
CA ALA A 159 18.85 -13.43 29.18
C ALA A 159 19.18 -12.36 30.26
N GLU A 160 18.73 -11.12 30.07
CA GLU A 160 18.85 -10.05 31.08
C GLU A 160 18.07 -10.35 32.34
N ILE A 161 16.88 -10.94 32.22
CA ILE A 161 16.02 -11.27 33.36
C ILE A 161 16.71 -12.36 34.22
N LEU A 162 17.27 -13.38 33.58
CA LEU A 162 17.96 -14.48 34.26
C LEU A 162 19.27 -14.03 34.91
N HIS A 163 19.94 -13.02 34.35
CA HIS A 163 21.20 -12.50 34.90
C HIS A 163 20.99 -11.66 36.17
N ASN A 164 19.82 -11.05 36.33
CA ASN A 164 19.43 -10.22 37.46
C ASN A 164 18.72 -11.00 38.60
N LEU A 165 18.59 -12.29 38.45
CA LEU A 165 18.10 -13.20 39.48
C LEU A 165 19.28 -13.78 40.26
#